data_7e6ed887180167032de697468e8c3a2a
#
_entry.id   7e6ed887180167032de697468e8c3a2a
#
_cell.length_a   1.000
_cell.length_b   1.000
_cell.length_c   1.000
_cell.angle_alpha   90.00
_cell.angle_beta   90.00
_cell.angle_gamma   90.00
#
_symmetry.space_group_name_H-M   'P 1'
#
loop_
_entity.id
_entity.type
_entity.pdbx_description
1 polymer ?
#
loop_
_entity_poly.entity_id
_entity_poly.type
_entity_poly.pdbx_seq_one_letter_code
_entity_poly.pdbx_strand_id
1 'polypeptide(L)'
;MNSFVLHALFRNFAHIMSTIIYPSPIFGPVHSRRLGISLGINLMPADGKVCSFDCIYCECGFNADHRPTRPRPTREEVADKLEETLQHMTADGQLPDVLTFAGNGEPTCHPHFAEIIDDTIRLRNQYCPKAKVCVLSNSTMIHRQQVHDALMLVDDNILKLDTVDATYILEVDRPHGQYDVNAIIERMKAFNGHIIIQTMFMRGEYLGKSVDNTTEEYIIPWLEAVRRIKPQQVMVYTIDRETPALGLEKASREQLDAIRDRVIAAGIPCTASY
;
A
#
# COMPACT_ATOMS: atom_id res chain seq x y z
N MET A 1 -25.31 28.68 20.16
CA MET A 1 -24.58 27.58 19.50
C MET A 1 -23.81 28.21 18.35
N ASN A 2 -22.48 28.24 18.48
CA ASN A 2 -21.61 29.02 17.59
C ASN A 2 -21.56 28.42 16.17
N SER A 3 -21.79 29.29 15.17
CA SER A 3 -21.70 28.98 13.74
C SER A 3 -20.39 28.25 13.34
N PHE A 4 -19.32 28.47 14.08
CA PHE A 4 -17.99 27.79 13.86
C PHE A 4 -18.00 26.30 14.18
N VAL A 5 -18.76 25.85 15.16
CA VAL A 5 -18.85 24.43 15.55
C VAL A 5 -19.65 23.66 14.49
N LEU A 6 -20.69 24.29 13.94
CA LEU A 6 -21.48 23.65 12.87
C LEU A 6 -20.67 23.51 11.56
N HIS A 7 -19.83 24.50 11.21
CA HIS A 7 -18.98 24.46 10.03
C HIS A 7 -17.88 23.40 10.13
N ALA A 8 -17.30 23.19 11.33
CA ALA A 8 -16.30 22.16 11.57
C ALA A 8 -16.91 20.75 11.50
N LEU A 9 -18.14 20.58 12.02
CA LEU A 9 -18.86 19.30 11.92
C LEU A 9 -19.25 18.96 10.47
N PHE A 10 -19.71 19.95 9.68
CA PHE A 10 -20.04 19.73 8.28
C PHE A 10 -18.80 19.44 7.41
N ARG A 11 -17.64 20.05 7.68
CA ARG A 11 -16.38 19.75 6.99
C ARG A 11 -15.90 18.32 7.28
N ASN A 12 -16.01 17.86 8.52
CA ASN A 12 -15.65 16.47 8.88
C ASN A 12 -16.58 15.45 8.21
N PHE A 13 -17.89 15.71 8.13
CA PHE A 13 -18.82 14.80 7.45
C PHE A 13 -18.58 14.74 5.93
N ALA A 14 -18.29 15.86 5.28
CA ALA A 14 -17.98 15.87 3.84
C ALA A 14 -16.65 15.16 3.54
N HIS A 15 -15.69 15.20 4.48
CA HIS A 15 -14.40 14.55 4.31
C HIS A 15 -14.46 13.00 4.46
N ILE A 16 -15.30 12.51 5.37
CA ILE A 16 -15.54 11.06 5.55
C ILE A 16 -16.18 10.45 4.28
N MET A 17 -16.95 11.22 3.52
CA MET A 17 -17.62 10.75 2.29
C MET A 17 -16.69 10.64 1.08
N SER A 18 -15.46 11.13 1.16
CA SER A 18 -14.48 11.11 0.05
C SER A 18 -13.51 9.93 0.10
N THR A 19 -13.42 9.23 1.23
CA THR A 19 -12.56 8.04 1.37
C THR A 19 -13.20 6.81 0.73
N ILE A 20 -12.36 5.90 0.22
CA ILE A 20 -12.80 4.76 -0.60
C ILE A 20 -12.73 3.49 0.21
N ILE A 21 -13.86 2.76 0.30
CA ILE A 21 -13.89 1.37 0.75
C ILE A 21 -14.15 0.49 -0.47
N TYR A 22 -13.16 -0.34 -0.79
CA TYR A 22 -13.20 -1.21 -1.96
C TYR A 22 -14.07 -2.45 -1.70
N PRO A 23 -14.75 -2.99 -2.72
CA PRO A 23 -15.36 -4.31 -2.63
C PRO A 23 -14.37 -5.39 -2.19
N SER A 24 -14.87 -6.44 -1.55
CA SER A 24 -14.10 -7.60 -1.11
C SER A 24 -14.89 -8.88 -1.46
N PRO A 25 -14.22 -9.99 -1.85
CA PRO A 25 -12.75 -10.14 -1.93
C PRO A 25 -12.11 -9.65 -3.23
N ILE A 26 -12.87 -9.42 -4.30
CA ILE A 26 -12.35 -9.01 -5.62
C ILE A 26 -12.96 -7.67 -6.03
N PHE A 27 -12.15 -6.79 -6.61
CA PHE A 27 -12.60 -5.51 -7.15
C PHE A 27 -11.86 -5.14 -8.45
N GLY A 28 -12.48 -4.29 -9.24
CA GLY A 28 -11.96 -3.89 -10.56
C GLY A 28 -12.58 -4.70 -11.69
N PRO A 29 -11.87 -4.85 -12.85
CA PRO A 29 -10.51 -4.39 -13.07
C PRO A 29 -10.36 -2.86 -13.07
N VAL A 30 -9.21 -2.36 -12.64
CA VAL A 30 -8.87 -0.93 -12.64
C VAL A 30 -7.63 -0.68 -13.48
N HIS A 31 -7.60 0.46 -14.19
CA HIS A 31 -6.40 0.88 -14.90
C HIS A 31 -5.42 1.53 -13.91
N SER A 32 -4.36 0.79 -13.60
CA SER A 32 -3.27 1.28 -12.77
C SER A 32 -2.23 2.00 -13.63
N ARG A 33 -1.88 3.24 -13.27
CA ARG A 33 -0.80 3.99 -13.94
C ARG A 33 0.56 3.30 -13.84
N ARG A 34 0.73 2.39 -12.88
CA ARG A 34 1.99 1.70 -12.58
C ARG A 34 2.01 0.25 -13.03
N LEU A 35 0.85 -0.41 -13.07
CA LEU A 35 0.77 -1.86 -13.18
C LEU A 35 -0.10 -2.35 -14.36
N GLY A 36 -0.65 -1.44 -15.19
CA GLY A 36 -1.56 -1.81 -16.29
C GLY A 36 -2.97 -2.14 -15.81
N ILE A 37 -3.64 -3.11 -16.45
CA ILE A 37 -4.97 -3.58 -16.07
C ILE A 37 -4.83 -4.45 -14.82
N SER A 38 -5.26 -3.91 -13.69
CA SER A 38 -5.12 -4.55 -12.37
C SER A 38 -6.46 -5.10 -11.88
N LEU A 39 -6.50 -6.40 -11.58
CA LEU A 39 -7.57 -7.00 -10.80
C LEU A 39 -7.18 -6.98 -9.33
N GLY A 40 -7.96 -6.30 -8.51
CA GLY A 40 -7.67 -6.12 -7.09
C GLY A 40 -8.17 -7.29 -6.23
N ILE A 41 -7.34 -7.73 -5.29
CA ILE A 41 -7.68 -8.74 -4.28
C ILE A 41 -7.64 -8.06 -2.92
N ASN A 42 -8.82 -7.91 -2.30
CA ASN A 42 -9.01 -7.25 -1.01
C ASN A 42 -9.31 -8.31 0.07
N LEU A 43 -8.35 -8.57 0.95
CA LEU A 43 -8.46 -9.54 2.02
C LEU A 43 -9.10 -8.98 3.31
N MET A 44 -9.54 -7.72 3.26
CA MET A 44 -10.17 -7.05 4.38
C MET A 44 -11.69 -7.01 4.19
N PRO A 45 -12.47 -6.71 5.24
CA PRO A 45 -13.93 -6.64 5.14
C PRO A 45 -14.41 -5.69 4.04
N ALA A 46 -15.55 -6.00 3.41
CA ALA A 46 -16.14 -5.20 2.35
C ALA A 46 -16.77 -3.89 2.83
N ASP A 47 -16.99 -3.75 4.14
CA ASP A 47 -17.69 -2.61 4.76
C ASP A 47 -16.78 -1.78 5.68
N GLY A 48 -15.48 -2.02 5.67
CA GLY A 48 -14.58 -1.26 6.54
C GLY A 48 -13.11 -1.55 6.37
N LYS A 49 -12.30 -0.83 7.12
CA LYS A 49 -10.83 -0.88 7.07
C LYS A 49 -10.25 -1.66 8.25
N VAL A 50 -9.31 -2.55 7.95
CA VAL A 50 -8.49 -3.25 8.96
C VAL A 50 -7.03 -3.19 8.54
N CYS A 51 -6.28 -2.30 9.17
CA CYS A 51 -4.87 -2.09 8.87
C CYS A 51 -4.04 -2.03 10.16
N SER A 52 -2.82 -2.52 10.10
CA SER A 52 -1.84 -2.38 11.18
C SER A 52 -1.21 -0.98 11.25
N PHE A 53 -1.42 -0.16 10.21
CA PHE A 53 -1.13 1.27 10.17
C PHE A 53 -2.42 2.08 10.11
N ASP A 54 -2.32 3.38 10.42
CA ASP A 54 -3.42 4.33 10.32
C ASP A 54 -2.95 5.64 9.66
N CYS A 55 -2.29 5.48 8.48
CA CYS A 55 -1.61 6.57 7.78
C CYS A 55 -2.54 7.75 7.51
N ILE A 56 -2.05 8.96 7.79
CA ILE A 56 -2.81 10.21 7.63
C ILE A 56 -3.17 10.52 6.17
N TYR A 57 -2.52 9.87 5.21
CA TYR A 57 -2.75 10.04 3.76
C TYR A 57 -3.48 8.85 3.10
N CYS A 58 -4.00 7.90 3.89
CA CYS A 58 -4.61 6.69 3.34
C CYS A 58 -5.94 6.98 2.64
N GLU A 59 -6.06 6.63 1.36
CA GLU A 59 -7.31 6.84 0.60
C GLU A 59 -8.51 6.07 1.18
N CYS A 60 -8.26 5.03 1.99
CA CYS A 60 -9.32 4.29 2.69
C CYS A 60 -9.74 4.93 4.03
N GLY A 61 -9.25 6.13 4.36
CA GLY A 61 -9.58 6.81 5.61
C GLY A 61 -8.83 6.25 6.83
N PHE A 62 -9.22 6.71 8.02
CA PHE A 62 -8.71 6.14 9.27
C PHE A 62 -9.44 4.85 9.65
N ASN A 63 -8.76 3.97 10.39
CA ASN A 63 -9.38 2.75 10.90
C ASN A 63 -10.61 3.02 11.76
N ALA A 64 -10.64 4.13 12.49
CA ALA A 64 -11.76 4.52 13.35
C ALA A 64 -13.00 4.94 12.57
N ASP A 65 -12.83 5.52 11.37
CA ASP A 65 -13.93 6.05 10.54
C ASP A 65 -14.70 4.94 9.83
N HIS A 66 -14.03 3.82 9.55
CA HIS A 66 -14.55 2.69 8.79
C HIS A 66 -14.39 1.37 9.54
N ARG A 67 -14.93 1.30 10.75
CA ARG A 67 -14.92 0.05 11.53
C ARG A 67 -15.84 -0.98 10.88
N PRO A 68 -15.31 -2.14 10.45
CA PRO A 68 -16.14 -3.13 9.81
C PRO A 68 -17.09 -3.81 10.80
N THR A 69 -18.24 -4.23 10.27
CA THR A 69 -19.22 -5.09 10.94
C THR A 69 -19.21 -6.51 10.36
N ARG A 70 -18.67 -6.67 9.16
CA ARG A 70 -18.54 -7.96 8.48
C ARG A 70 -17.17 -8.60 8.77
N PRO A 71 -17.07 -9.92 8.73
CA PRO A 71 -15.77 -10.60 8.81
C PRO A 71 -14.93 -10.33 7.57
N ARG A 72 -13.64 -10.67 7.65
CA ARG A 72 -12.78 -10.82 6.47
C ARG A 72 -13.28 -11.99 5.62
N PRO A 73 -13.07 -11.95 4.29
CA PRO A 73 -13.38 -13.10 3.45
C PRO A 73 -12.57 -14.33 3.90
N THR A 74 -13.14 -15.52 3.80
CA THR A 74 -12.41 -16.76 4.02
C THR A 74 -11.47 -17.03 2.83
N ARG A 75 -10.53 -17.99 3.00
CA ARG A 75 -9.67 -18.46 1.91
C ARG A 75 -10.50 -18.97 0.72
N GLU A 76 -11.51 -19.75 1.00
CA GLU A 76 -12.41 -20.34 0.01
C GLU A 76 -13.19 -19.26 -0.75
N GLU A 77 -13.77 -18.28 -0.03
CA GLU A 77 -14.48 -17.15 -0.66
C GLU A 77 -13.57 -16.33 -1.59
N VAL A 78 -12.29 -16.14 -1.22
CA VAL A 78 -11.32 -15.47 -2.09
C VAL A 78 -11.02 -16.30 -3.33
N ALA A 79 -10.74 -17.60 -3.17
CA ALA A 79 -10.42 -18.50 -4.27
C ALA A 79 -11.58 -18.64 -5.25
N ASP A 80 -12.80 -18.90 -4.75
CA ASP A 80 -13.99 -19.08 -5.57
C ASP A 80 -14.33 -17.80 -6.36
N LYS A 81 -14.27 -16.63 -5.69
CA LYS A 81 -14.58 -15.36 -6.36
C LYS A 81 -13.53 -14.95 -7.36
N LEU A 82 -12.25 -15.23 -7.07
CA LEU A 82 -11.16 -14.98 -8.02
C LEU A 82 -11.31 -15.88 -9.25
N GLU A 83 -11.60 -17.17 -9.06
CA GLU A 83 -11.78 -18.13 -10.15
C GLU A 83 -12.98 -17.72 -11.05
N GLU A 84 -14.15 -17.43 -10.46
CA GLU A 84 -15.32 -16.92 -11.19
C GLU A 84 -14.98 -15.68 -12.01
N THR A 85 -14.28 -14.72 -11.42
CA THR A 85 -13.91 -13.47 -12.08
C THR A 85 -12.96 -13.72 -13.26
N LEU A 86 -11.93 -14.56 -13.06
CA LEU A 86 -10.96 -14.89 -14.11
C LEU A 86 -11.60 -15.69 -15.26
N GLN A 87 -12.58 -16.56 -14.97
CA GLN A 87 -13.34 -17.26 -16.02
C GLN A 87 -14.13 -16.27 -16.89
N HIS A 88 -14.83 -15.31 -16.29
CA HIS A 88 -15.55 -14.26 -17.02
C HIS A 88 -14.60 -13.40 -17.86
N MET A 89 -13.50 -12.93 -17.27
CA MET A 89 -12.52 -12.12 -18.00
C MET A 89 -11.86 -12.88 -19.17
N THR A 90 -11.65 -14.19 -19.01
CA THR A 90 -11.15 -15.05 -20.08
C THR A 90 -12.16 -15.18 -21.21
N ALA A 91 -13.44 -15.38 -20.88
CA ALA A 91 -14.52 -15.48 -21.87
C ALA A 91 -14.69 -14.17 -22.66
N ASP A 92 -14.50 -13.02 -21.99
CA ASP A 92 -14.59 -11.69 -22.60
C ASP A 92 -13.32 -11.28 -23.35
N GLY A 93 -12.24 -12.05 -23.25
CA GLY A 93 -10.93 -11.75 -23.85
C GLY A 93 -10.21 -10.55 -23.21
N GLN A 94 -10.56 -10.17 -21.98
CA GLN A 94 -10.02 -9.02 -21.26
C GLN A 94 -9.23 -9.49 -20.02
N LEU A 95 -8.09 -10.13 -20.24
CA LEU A 95 -7.24 -10.62 -19.16
C LEU A 95 -6.55 -9.47 -18.40
N PRO A 96 -6.33 -9.62 -17.08
CA PRO A 96 -5.55 -8.66 -16.31
C PRO A 96 -4.06 -8.78 -16.65
N ASP A 97 -3.34 -7.64 -16.53
CA ASP A 97 -1.88 -7.62 -16.54
C ASP A 97 -1.31 -8.02 -15.16
N VAL A 98 -2.08 -7.77 -14.10
CA VAL A 98 -1.65 -8.03 -12.73
C VAL A 98 -2.83 -8.35 -11.80
N LEU A 99 -2.61 -9.28 -10.88
CA LEU A 99 -3.46 -9.57 -9.71
C LEU A 99 -2.82 -8.87 -8.51
N THR A 100 -3.49 -7.84 -7.96
CA THR A 100 -2.89 -6.98 -6.93
C THR A 100 -3.57 -7.14 -5.59
N PHE A 101 -2.83 -7.63 -4.59
CA PHE A 101 -3.28 -7.61 -3.20
C PHE A 101 -3.20 -6.19 -2.65
N ALA A 102 -4.36 -5.56 -2.49
CA ALA A 102 -4.54 -4.20 -2.01
C ALA A 102 -5.98 -4.01 -1.49
N GLY A 103 -6.35 -2.80 -1.09
CA GLY A 103 -7.72 -2.46 -0.70
C GLY A 103 -7.81 -1.94 0.73
N ASN A 104 -8.75 -2.45 1.53
CA ASN A 104 -9.19 -1.86 2.78
C ASN A 104 -8.25 -2.16 3.98
N GLY A 105 -6.93 -2.11 3.78
CA GLY A 105 -5.97 -2.30 4.86
C GLY A 105 -4.75 -3.13 4.48
N GLU A 106 -4.20 -3.88 5.45
CA GLU A 106 -2.95 -4.62 5.28
C GLU A 106 -3.22 -6.09 4.93
N PRO A 107 -2.93 -6.54 3.69
CA PRO A 107 -3.24 -7.90 3.26
C PRO A 107 -2.52 -8.98 4.06
N THR A 108 -1.27 -8.72 4.50
CA THR A 108 -0.47 -9.68 5.28
C THR A 108 -0.98 -9.90 6.71
N CYS A 109 -1.98 -9.10 7.15
CA CYS A 109 -2.71 -9.33 8.39
C CYS A 109 -3.78 -10.42 8.28
N HIS A 110 -4.07 -10.94 7.08
CA HIS A 110 -5.02 -12.04 6.93
C HIS A 110 -4.42 -13.35 7.49
N PRO A 111 -5.17 -14.12 8.31
CA PRO A 111 -4.64 -15.34 8.95
C PRO A 111 -4.18 -16.41 7.94
N HIS A 112 -4.83 -16.47 6.78
CA HIS A 112 -4.54 -17.42 5.70
C HIS A 112 -3.86 -16.73 4.50
N PHE A 113 -3.05 -15.69 4.75
CA PHE A 113 -2.41 -14.93 3.67
C PHE A 113 -1.55 -15.83 2.76
N ALA A 114 -0.74 -16.70 3.33
CA ALA A 114 0.17 -17.57 2.56
C ALA A 114 -0.61 -18.55 1.67
N GLU A 115 -1.62 -19.20 2.20
CA GLU A 115 -2.44 -20.15 1.46
C GLU A 115 -3.25 -19.46 0.34
N ILE A 116 -3.69 -18.21 0.57
CA ILE A 116 -4.38 -17.42 -0.46
C ILE A 116 -3.40 -17.02 -1.59
N ILE A 117 -2.14 -16.73 -1.28
CA ILE A 117 -1.10 -16.50 -2.30
C ILE A 117 -0.93 -17.77 -3.17
N ASP A 118 -0.83 -18.95 -2.56
CA ASP A 118 -0.72 -20.22 -3.30
C ASP A 118 -1.92 -20.44 -4.24
N ASP A 119 -3.14 -20.26 -3.75
CA ASP A 119 -4.35 -20.36 -4.56
C ASP A 119 -4.37 -19.35 -5.71
N THR A 120 -3.97 -18.11 -5.43
CA THR A 120 -3.89 -17.04 -6.43
C THR A 120 -2.89 -17.37 -7.53
N ILE A 121 -1.69 -17.86 -7.18
CA ILE A 121 -0.68 -18.27 -8.16
C ILE A 121 -1.20 -19.43 -9.01
N ARG A 122 -1.85 -20.42 -8.41
CA ARG A 122 -2.47 -21.55 -9.11
C ARG A 122 -3.51 -21.07 -10.13
N LEU A 123 -4.43 -20.21 -9.71
CA LEU A 123 -5.50 -19.66 -10.57
C LEU A 123 -4.92 -18.77 -11.67
N ARG A 124 -3.94 -17.90 -11.35
CA ARG A 124 -3.23 -17.10 -12.32
C ARG A 124 -2.62 -17.97 -13.41
N ASN A 125 -1.91 -19.04 -13.04
CA ASN A 125 -1.27 -19.94 -13.98
C ASN A 125 -2.29 -20.65 -14.90
N GLN A 126 -3.48 -20.92 -14.39
CA GLN A 126 -4.57 -21.58 -15.14
C GLN A 126 -5.24 -20.65 -16.14
N TYR A 127 -5.58 -19.41 -15.73
CA TYR A 127 -6.47 -18.51 -16.51
C TYR A 127 -5.73 -17.35 -17.20
N CYS A 128 -4.67 -16.82 -16.59
CA CYS A 128 -3.94 -15.66 -17.11
C CYS A 128 -2.42 -15.77 -16.83
N PRO A 129 -1.73 -16.78 -17.43
CA PRO A 129 -0.34 -17.13 -17.06
C PRO A 129 0.69 -16.02 -17.34
N LYS A 130 0.31 -14.97 -18.07
CA LYS A 130 1.16 -13.80 -18.32
C LYS A 130 0.98 -12.69 -17.28
N ALA A 131 -0.10 -12.75 -16.50
CA ALA A 131 -0.36 -11.78 -15.46
C ALA A 131 0.63 -11.94 -14.30
N LYS A 132 1.03 -10.84 -13.68
CA LYS A 132 1.82 -10.86 -12.46
C LYS A 132 0.94 -11.00 -11.22
N VAL A 133 1.51 -11.52 -10.14
CA VAL A 133 0.95 -11.42 -8.79
C VAL A 133 1.74 -10.39 -8.02
N CYS A 134 1.06 -9.35 -7.54
CA CYS A 134 1.64 -8.21 -6.85
C CYS A 134 1.04 -8.07 -5.43
N VAL A 135 1.87 -7.81 -4.44
CA VAL A 135 1.42 -7.52 -3.07
C VAL A 135 1.89 -6.15 -2.64
N LEU A 136 0.95 -5.29 -2.25
CA LEU A 136 1.23 -4.01 -1.60
C LEU A 136 1.11 -4.20 -0.08
N SER A 137 2.22 -4.08 0.65
CA SER A 137 2.24 -4.27 2.10
C SER A 137 2.92 -3.12 2.82
N ASN A 138 2.42 -2.77 4.00
CA ASN A 138 3.04 -1.80 4.90
C ASN A 138 4.22 -2.37 5.70
N SER A 139 4.62 -3.60 5.40
CA SER A 139 5.80 -4.28 5.96
C SER A 139 5.70 -4.71 7.43
N THR A 140 4.58 -4.48 8.12
CA THR A 140 4.48 -4.80 9.56
C THR A 140 4.55 -6.28 9.87
N MET A 141 4.10 -7.15 8.96
CA MET A 141 3.99 -8.60 9.17
C MET A 141 5.15 -9.42 8.58
N ILE A 142 6.14 -8.80 7.93
CA ILE A 142 7.27 -9.52 7.30
C ILE A 142 8.19 -10.23 8.31
N HIS A 143 7.97 -10.04 9.61
CA HIS A 143 8.60 -10.80 10.67
C HIS A 143 8.09 -12.23 10.80
N ARG A 144 6.90 -12.53 10.24
CA ARG A 144 6.32 -13.86 10.24
C ARG A 144 6.88 -14.67 9.08
N GLN A 145 7.47 -15.83 9.37
CA GLN A 145 8.11 -16.67 8.35
C GLN A 145 7.15 -17.00 7.21
N GLN A 146 5.91 -17.38 7.50
CA GLN A 146 4.90 -17.69 6.50
C GLN A 146 4.61 -16.52 5.55
N VAL A 147 4.60 -15.27 6.07
CA VAL A 147 4.40 -14.07 5.26
C VAL A 147 5.62 -13.82 4.38
N HIS A 148 6.83 -13.92 4.94
CA HIS A 148 8.07 -13.79 4.20
C HIS A 148 8.12 -14.79 3.03
N ASP A 149 7.87 -16.07 3.30
CA ASP A 149 7.94 -17.13 2.29
C ASP A 149 6.89 -16.91 1.18
N ALA A 150 5.66 -16.53 1.53
CA ALA A 150 4.63 -16.19 0.55
C ALA A 150 5.02 -14.99 -0.32
N LEU A 151 5.63 -13.94 0.26
CA LEU A 151 6.11 -12.77 -0.46
C LEU A 151 7.31 -13.09 -1.38
N MET A 152 8.06 -14.15 -1.11
CA MET A 152 9.11 -14.65 -2.01
C MET A 152 8.57 -15.39 -3.25
N LEU A 153 7.28 -15.77 -3.26
CA LEU A 153 6.64 -16.47 -4.38
C LEU A 153 5.97 -15.53 -5.39
N VAL A 154 5.66 -14.29 -4.98
CA VAL A 154 4.96 -13.34 -5.86
C VAL A 154 5.93 -12.65 -6.82
N ASP A 155 5.42 -12.16 -7.95
CA ASP A 155 6.23 -11.49 -8.96
C ASP A 155 6.71 -10.12 -8.52
N ASP A 156 5.83 -9.32 -7.89
CA ASP A 156 6.14 -7.97 -7.42
C ASP A 156 5.81 -7.86 -5.92
N ASN A 157 6.84 -8.05 -5.08
CA ASN A 157 6.77 -7.84 -3.63
C ASN A 157 7.03 -6.37 -3.31
N ILE A 158 5.97 -5.57 -3.15
CA ILE A 158 6.05 -4.11 -2.94
C ILE A 158 5.85 -3.79 -1.47
N LEU A 159 6.93 -3.37 -0.82
CA LEU A 159 6.97 -3.08 0.60
C LEU A 159 7.16 -1.58 0.86
N LYS A 160 6.35 -1.05 1.76
CA LYS A 160 6.37 0.36 2.16
C LYS A 160 7.58 0.67 3.04
N LEU A 161 8.27 1.77 2.70
CA LEU A 161 9.29 2.42 3.53
C LEU A 161 9.27 3.93 3.26
N ASP A 162 8.41 4.69 3.93
CA ASP A 162 8.25 6.12 3.66
C ASP A 162 9.38 6.96 4.27
N THR A 163 9.96 6.50 5.34
CA THR A 163 11.08 7.13 6.04
C THR A 163 11.77 6.14 6.96
N VAL A 164 12.90 6.54 7.53
CA VAL A 164 13.58 5.84 8.63
C VAL A 164 13.49 6.61 9.94
N ASP A 165 12.85 7.76 9.96
CA ASP A 165 12.62 8.56 11.16
C ASP A 165 11.46 7.98 11.98
N ALA A 166 11.76 7.54 13.21
CA ALA A 166 10.77 6.89 14.07
C ALA A 166 9.66 7.86 14.51
N THR A 167 9.97 9.14 14.69
CA THR A 167 8.99 10.16 15.11
C THR A 167 8.00 10.41 13.96
N TYR A 168 8.51 10.58 12.75
CA TYR A 168 7.68 10.74 11.56
C TYR A 168 6.76 9.52 11.36
N ILE A 169 7.28 8.30 11.50
CA ILE A 169 6.47 7.08 11.38
C ILE A 169 5.31 7.07 12.38
N LEU A 170 5.56 7.45 13.63
CA LEU A 170 4.52 7.51 14.66
C LEU A 170 3.45 8.59 14.36
N GLU A 171 3.84 9.70 13.76
CA GLU A 171 2.93 10.82 13.46
C GLU A 171 2.16 10.64 12.15
N VAL A 172 2.80 10.05 11.14
CA VAL A 172 2.28 9.95 9.77
C VAL A 172 1.72 8.56 9.45
N ASP A 173 2.49 7.50 9.71
CA ASP A 173 2.07 6.13 9.43
C ASP A 173 1.22 5.53 10.55
N ARG A 174 1.42 5.98 11.79
CA ARG A 174 0.62 5.67 12.97
C ARG A 174 0.44 4.17 13.19
N PRO A 175 1.53 3.42 13.39
CA PRO A 175 1.47 1.97 13.58
C PRO A 175 0.65 1.59 14.83
N HIS A 176 -0.14 0.52 14.70
CA HIS A 176 -0.83 -0.09 15.84
C HIS A 176 0.13 -1.03 16.57
N GLY A 177 0.64 -0.59 17.69
CA GLY A 177 1.62 -1.35 18.50
C GLY A 177 3.06 -0.90 18.29
N GLN A 178 4.00 -1.72 18.76
CA GLN A 178 5.42 -1.42 18.64
C GLN A 178 5.89 -1.57 17.20
N TYR A 179 6.61 -0.57 16.70
CA TYR A 179 7.20 -0.56 15.37
C TYR A 179 8.65 -0.10 15.45
N ASP A 180 9.56 -0.96 15.02
CA ASP A 180 10.99 -0.67 14.95
C ASP A 180 11.42 -0.69 13.49
N VAL A 181 11.65 0.48 12.93
CA VAL A 181 12.03 0.65 11.52
C VAL A 181 13.38 -0.01 11.21
N ASN A 182 14.31 -0.04 12.15
CA ASN A 182 15.61 -0.71 11.94
C ASN A 182 15.43 -2.22 11.83
N ALA A 183 14.60 -2.81 12.69
CA ALA A 183 14.26 -4.23 12.58
C ALA A 183 13.53 -4.54 11.26
N ILE A 184 12.66 -3.67 10.78
CA ILE A 184 12.00 -3.81 9.46
C ILE A 184 13.03 -3.77 8.33
N ILE A 185 13.97 -2.81 8.35
CA ILE A 185 15.04 -2.71 7.33
C ILE A 185 15.88 -4.00 7.30
N GLU A 186 16.26 -4.55 8.44
CA GLU A 186 17.02 -5.82 8.49
C GLU A 186 16.20 -7.00 7.91
N ARG A 187 14.89 -7.03 8.13
CA ARG A 187 14.01 -8.04 7.52
C ARG A 187 13.81 -7.82 6.01
N MET A 188 13.76 -6.57 5.54
CA MET A 188 13.72 -6.26 4.12
C MET A 188 14.99 -6.76 3.39
N LYS A 189 16.15 -6.70 4.02
CA LYS A 189 17.40 -7.25 3.47
C LYS A 189 17.34 -8.77 3.28
N ALA A 190 16.57 -9.49 4.10
CA ALA A 190 16.41 -10.93 4.01
C ALA A 190 15.70 -11.40 2.72
N PHE A 191 15.01 -10.51 2.02
CA PHE A 191 14.44 -10.80 0.70
C PHE A 191 15.50 -10.89 -0.42
N ASN A 192 16.76 -10.58 -0.14
CA ASN A 192 17.89 -10.73 -1.08
C ASN A 192 17.64 -10.05 -2.44
N GLY A 193 17.04 -8.88 -2.45
CA GLY A 193 16.71 -8.12 -3.65
C GLY A 193 15.33 -8.42 -4.26
N HIS A 194 14.63 -9.48 -3.84
CA HIS A 194 13.26 -9.78 -4.28
C HIS A 194 12.25 -8.87 -3.56
N ILE A 195 12.43 -7.57 -3.73
CA ILE A 195 11.65 -6.53 -3.06
C ILE A 195 11.64 -5.25 -3.91
N ILE A 196 10.50 -4.62 -3.99
CA ILE A 196 10.32 -3.26 -4.51
C ILE A 196 9.99 -2.37 -3.31
N ILE A 197 10.77 -1.32 -3.09
CA ILE A 197 10.45 -0.33 -2.06
C ILE A 197 9.48 0.68 -2.64
N GLN A 198 8.35 0.90 -1.95
CA GLN A 198 7.40 1.94 -2.28
C GLN A 198 7.43 3.03 -1.21
N THR A 199 7.61 4.29 -1.63
CA THR A 199 7.73 5.44 -0.73
C THR A 199 6.80 6.56 -1.14
N MET A 200 5.93 6.99 -0.20
CA MET A 200 5.12 8.19 -0.32
C MET A 200 5.97 9.41 0.07
N PHE A 201 6.07 10.38 -0.85
CA PHE A 201 6.60 11.71 -0.56
C PHE A 201 5.47 12.72 -0.60
N MET A 202 5.38 13.53 0.43
CA MET A 202 4.35 14.56 0.57
C MET A 202 4.87 15.75 1.35
N ARG A 203 4.11 16.84 1.36
CA ARG A 203 4.36 18.07 2.10
C ARG A 203 3.13 18.45 2.93
N GLY A 204 3.20 19.58 3.57
CA GLY A 204 2.08 20.14 4.31
C GLY A 204 2.24 20.02 5.82
N GLU A 205 1.10 20.15 6.51
CA GLU A 205 1.06 20.12 7.97
C GLU A 205 -0.05 19.20 8.47
N TYR A 206 0.21 18.54 9.59
CA TYR A 206 -0.78 17.77 10.31
C TYR A 206 -0.68 18.07 11.80
N LEU A 207 -1.81 18.48 12.44
CA LEU A 207 -1.87 18.86 13.85
C LEU A 207 -0.83 19.93 14.25
N GLY A 208 -0.54 20.89 13.35
CA GLY A 208 0.42 21.98 13.59
C GLY A 208 1.89 21.59 13.47
N LYS A 209 2.18 20.42 12.92
CA LYS A 209 3.55 19.93 12.64
C LYS A 209 3.74 19.73 11.14
N SER A 210 4.94 20.07 10.66
CA SER A 210 5.33 19.75 9.28
C SER A 210 5.40 18.24 9.06
N VAL A 211 4.84 17.78 7.93
CA VAL A 211 4.94 16.39 7.47
C VAL A 211 5.66 16.29 6.13
N ASP A 212 6.49 17.29 5.83
CA ASP A 212 7.30 17.35 4.60
C ASP A 212 8.50 16.40 4.70
N ASN A 213 8.40 15.23 4.07
CA ASN A 213 9.49 14.26 3.97
C ASN A 213 10.31 14.41 2.67
N THR A 214 10.11 15.49 1.90
CA THR A 214 10.90 15.79 0.71
C THR A 214 12.19 16.53 1.00
N THR A 215 12.50 16.79 2.27
CA THR A 215 13.71 17.50 2.71
C THR A 215 14.91 16.57 2.84
N GLU A 216 16.14 17.14 2.80
CA GLU A 216 17.40 16.39 2.94
C GLU A 216 17.46 15.57 4.24
N GLU A 217 16.87 16.08 5.30
CA GLU A 217 16.79 15.42 6.60
C GLU A 217 16.16 14.04 6.52
N TYR A 218 15.12 13.86 5.69
CA TYR A 218 14.44 12.59 5.47
C TYR A 218 15.04 11.80 4.31
N ILE A 219 15.40 12.47 3.20
CA ILE A 219 15.87 11.80 1.97
C ILE A 219 17.20 11.11 2.18
N ILE A 220 18.17 11.76 2.85
CA ILE A 220 19.54 11.21 3.01
C ILE A 220 19.50 9.87 3.78
N PRO A 221 18.96 9.79 5.01
CA PRO A 221 18.99 8.55 5.78
C PRO A 221 18.08 7.48 5.14
N TRP A 222 16.98 7.88 4.48
CA TRP A 222 16.14 6.96 3.72
C TRP A 222 16.90 6.32 2.55
N LEU A 223 17.62 7.11 1.76
CA LEU A 223 18.41 6.61 0.63
C LEU A 223 19.55 5.67 1.10
N GLU A 224 20.16 5.96 2.25
CA GLU A 224 21.15 5.06 2.86
C GLU A 224 20.53 3.73 3.24
N ALA A 225 19.33 3.73 3.82
CA ALA A 225 18.59 2.51 4.12
C ALA A 225 18.24 1.73 2.85
N VAL A 226 17.77 2.39 1.79
CA VAL A 226 17.48 1.78 0.49
C VAL A 226 18.73 1.12 -0.10
N ARG A 227 19.89 1.79 -0.03
CA ARG A 227 21.18 1.21 -0.46
C ARG A 227 21.57 -0.05 0.32
N ARG A 228 21.26 -0.08 1.62
CA ARG A 228 21.51 -1.27 2.48
C ARG A 228 20.57 -2.42 2.18
N ILE A 229 19.30 -2.13 1.86
CA ILE A 229 18.28 -3.13 1.49
C ILE A 229 18.60 -3.76 0.14
N LYS A 230 19.11 -2.98 -0.82
CA LYS A 230 19.41 -3.37 -2.21
C LYS A 230 18.17 -3.93 -2.92
N PRO A 231 17.07 -3.18 -3.00
CA PRO A 231 15.86 -3.63 -3.68
C PRO A 231 16.10 -3.74 -5.19
N GLN A 232 15.30 -4.55 -5.88
CA GLN A 232 15.33 -4.63 -7.35
C GLN A 232 14.82 -3.33 -7.99
N GLN A 233 13.96 -2.57 -7.29
CA GLN A 233 13.40 -1.31 -7.76
C GLN A 233 12.91 -0.46 -6.58
N VAL A 234 12.84 0.86 -6.80
CA VAL A 234 12.14 1.80 -5.93
C VAL A 234 11.02 2.47 -6.72
N MET A 235 9.87 2.65 -6.08
CA MET A 235 8.73 3.41 -6.57
C MET A 235 8.49 4.60 -5.65
N VAL A 236 8.75 5.81 -6.13
CA VAL A 236 8.41 7.04 -5.40
C VAL A 236 7.11 7.61 -5.94
N TYR A 237 6.23 8.07 -5.08
CA TYR A 237 4.95 8.61 -5.47
C TYR A 237 4.48 9.68 -4.48
N THR A 238 3.44 10.40 -4.84
CA THR A 238 2.80 11.39 -3.99
C THR A 238 1.31 11.16 -3.87
N ILE A 239 0.65 11.92 -3.03
CA ILE A 239 -0.81 11.90 -2.86
C ILE A 239 -1.48 12.07 -4.23
N ASP A 240 -2.44 11.22 -4.55
CA ASP A 240 -3.20 11.28 -5.80
C ASP A 240 -4.69 11.60 -5.56
N ARG A 241 -5.22 11.15 -4.43
CA ARG A 241 -6.62 11.28 -4.06
C ARG A 241 -6.77 12.05 -2.76
N GLU A 242 -8.00 12.31 -2.38
CA GLU A 242 -8.31 12.90 -1.09
C GLU A 242 -7.82 12.02 0.06
N THR A 243 -7.39 12.67 1.13
CA THR A 243 -6.79 12.04 2.31
C THR A 243 -7.65 12.32 3.55
N PRO A 244 -7.65 11.43 4.56
CA PRO A 244 -8.43 11.65 5.77
C PRO A 244 -7.92 12.83 6.60
N ALA A 245 -6.62 13.12 6.55
CA ALA A 245 -6.05 14.30 7.18
C ALA A 245 -6.12 15.51 6.24
N LEU A 246 -6.48 16.68 6.81
CA LEU A 246 -6.44 17.96 6.12
C LEU A 246 -5.03 18.56 6.19
N GLY A 247 -4.71 19.42 5.22
CA GLY A 247 -3.44 20.17 5.21
C GLY A 247 -2.26 19.41 4.55
N LEU A 248 -2.51 18.22 4.01
CA LEU A 248 -1.51 17.51 3.24
C LEU A 248 -1.43 18.04 1.81
N GLU A 249 -0.22 18.13 1.29
CA GLU A 249 0.08 18.62 -0.05
C GLU A 249 0.88 17.59 -0.83
N LYS A 250 0.68 17.56 -2.15
CA LYS A 250 1.51 16.76 -3.05
C LYS A 250 2.96 17.25 -3.02
N ALA A 251 3.90 16.31 -3.09
CA ALA A 251 5.25 16.64 -3.53
C ALA A 251 5.21 17.10 -4.99
N SER A 252 6.02 18.10 -5.35
CA SER A 252 6.06 18.56 -6.73
C SER A 252 6.70 17.51 -7.66
N ARG A 253 6.43 17.64 -8.97
CA ARG A 253 7.07 16.79 -9.97
C ARG A 253 8.61 16.90 -9.89
N GLU A 254 9.12 18.11 -9.75
CA GLU A 254 10.55 18.40 -9.67
C GLU A 254 11.19 17.75 -8.44
N GLN A 255 10.48 17.75 -7.29
CA GLN A 255 10.94 17.06 -6.07
C GLN A 255 11.00 15.54 -6.28
N LEU A 256 9.95 14.95 -6.82
CA LEU A 256 9.93 13.50 -7.08
C LEU A 256 10.96 13.08 -8.14
N ASP A 257 11.15 13.87 -9.20
CA ASP A 257 12.18 13.63 -10.21
C ASP A 257 13.58 13.70 -9.61
N ALA A 258 13.86 14.70 -8.77
CA ALA A 258 15.14 14.82 -8.08
C ALA A 258 15.42 13.62 -7.14
N ILE A 259 14.40 13.14 -6.41
CA ILE A 259 14.52 11.97 -5.55
C ILE A 259 14.76 10.71 -6.38
N ARG A 260 13.97 10.50 -7.44
CA ARG A 260 14.14 9.39 -8.39
C ARG A 260 15.56 9.36 -8.94
N ASP A 261 16.07 10.51 -9.41
CA ASP A 261 17.39 10.59 -10.05
C ASP A 261 18.52 10.28 -9.05
N ARG A 262 18.36 10.62 -7.77
CA ARG A 262 19.29 10.21 -6.71
C ARG A 262 19.30 8.70 -6.48
N VAL A 263 18.13 8.05 -6.52
CA VAL A 263 18.03 6.57 -6.41
C VAL A 263 18.70 5.92 -7.61
N ILE A 264 18.45 6.43 -8.82
CA ILE A 264 19.09 5.94 -10.06
C ILE A 264 20.61 6.15 -10.00
N ALA A 265 21.08 7.30 -9.53
CA ALA A 265 22.51 7.58 -9.34
C ALA A 265 23.17 6.64 -8.31
N ALA A 266 22.38 6.09 -7.38
CA ALA A 266 22.82 5.06 -6.46
C ALA A 266 22.87 3.64 -7.08
N GLY A 267 22.55 3.49 -8.37
CA GLY A 267 22.56 2.23 -9.10
C GLY A 267 21.30 1.38 -8.92
N ILE A 268 20.20 1.96 -8.44
CA ILE A 268 18.95 1.26 -8.19
C ILE A 268 17.88 1.78 -9.17
N PRO A 269 17.18 0.91 -9.93
CA PRO A 269 16.06 1.32 -10.77
C PRO A 269 14.99 2.06 -9.96
N CYS A 270 14.49 3.20 -10.48
CA CYS A 270 13.47 3.97 -9.79
C CYS A 270 12.44 4.55 -10.76
N THR A 271 11.17 4.53 -10.36
CA THR A 271 10.06 5.18 -11.08
C THR A 271 9.38 6.21 -10.18
N ALA A 272 8.91 7.31 -10.79
CA ALA A 272 8.11 8.33 -10.11
C ALA A 272 6.68 8.33 -10.64
N SER A 273 5.69 8.52 -9.74
CA SER A 273 4.26 8.67 -10.06
C SER A 273 3.71 9.93 -9.41
N TYR A 274 3.00 10.77 -10.20
CA TYR A 274 2.55 12.11 -9.81
C TYR A 274 1.04 12.21 -9.64
#